data_13c4658dcba9ed23adac481f2a8060bd
#
_entry.id   13c4658dcba9ed23adac481f2a8060bd
#
_cell.length_a   1.000
_cell.length_b   1.000
_cell.length_c   1.000
_cell.angle_alpha   90.00
_cell.angle_beta   90.00
_cell.angle_gamma   90.00
#
_symmetry.space_group_name_H-M   'P 1'
#
loop_
_entity.id
_entity.type
_entity.pdbx_description
1 polymer ?
#
loop_
_entity_poly.entity_id
_entity_poly.type
_entity_poly.pdbx_seq_one_letter_code
_entity_poly.pdbx_strand_id
1 'polypeptide(L)'
;GKSVAASLPDSLGGWLALAGYLKQSGYDPNAFFSRVSYRTFEYPDVMENVVDGKTDAGVLTACELEAAENAGLIEKGVLRVVSPHADSLLQCRHTTALYPDNVFGALNFTRPELVKAVSVALLTMPDQRSFSWQVAGQLNTVGDLYKTLGMGPFAPKPLTFKDVLIKYRWIFAGVALLIFILVMNEMRLRTLVRKRTSDLTAALSDNERLAENEREARTKLSVPSFLISRA
;
A
#
# COMPACT_ATOMS: atom_id res chain seq x y z
N GLY A 1 -15.46 24.05 2.85
CA GLY A 1 -16.03 22.81 2.29
C GLY A 1 -17.34 22.45 2.98
N LYS A 2 -18.13 21.64 2.31
CA LYS A 2 -19.41 21.14 2.84
C LYS A 2 -19.20 19.88 3.67
N SER A 3 -20.04 19.65 4.68
CA SER A 3 -20.04 18.44 5.52
C SER A 3 -21.09 17.43 5.01
N VAL A 4 -20.81 16.13 5.18
CA VAL A 4 -21.72 15.06 4.76
C VAL A 4 -21.89 14.02 5.85
N ALA A 5 -23.10 13.50 6.01
CA ALA A 5 -23.42 12.31 6.81
C ALA A 5 -23.54 11.09 5.87
N ALA A 6 -22.99 9.96 6.29
CA ALA A 6 -23.03 8.69 5.56
C ALA A 6 -23.25 7.54 6.53
N SER A 7 -23.65 6.34 6.05
CA SER A 7 -23.85 5.20 6.95
C SER A 7 -22.53 4.63 7.43
N LEU A 8 -21.86 3.82 6.64
CA LEU A 8 -20.54 3.25 6.95
C LEU A 8 -19.54 3.52 5.83
N PRO A 9 -18.25 3.61 6.14
CA PRO A 9 -17.21 3.90 5.16
C PRO A 9 -17.02 2.81 4.09
N ASP A 10 -17.43 1.58 4.37
CA ASP A 10 -17.36 0.41 3.50
C ASP A 10 -18.73 -0.01 2.94
N SER A 11 -19.79 0.72 3.25
CA SER A 11 -21.14 0.49 2.72
C SER A 11 -21.21 0.87 1.24
N LEU A 12 -21.64 -0.07 0.39
CA LEU A 12 -21.75 0.15 -1.06
C LEU A 12 -22.70 1.33 -1.37
N GLY A 13 -23.94 1.28 -0.92
CA GLY A 13 -24.94 2.34 -1.15
C GLY A 13 -24.79 3.53 -0.20
N GLY A 14 -24.20 3.31 0.98
CA GLY A 14 -24.08 4.34 2.01
C GLY A 14 -22.87 5.26 1.84
N TRP A 15 -21.86 4.89 1.05
CA TRP A 15 -20.68 5.72 0.84
C TRP A 15 -19.92 5.41 -0.46
N LEU A 16 -19.61 4.12 -0.76
CA LEU A 16 -18.67 3.77 -1.83
C LEU A 16 -19.17 4.18 -3.23
N ALA A 17 -20.47 4.13 -3.48
CA ALA A 17 -21.05 4.57 -4.74
C ALA A 17 -20.79 6.07 -4.97
N LEU A 18 -20.99 6.91 -3.95
CA LEU A 18 -20.68 8.34 -4.01
C LEU A 18 -19.18 8.59 -4.15
N ALA A 19 -18.36 7.89 -3.39
CA ALA A 19 -16.90 8.00 -3.46
C ALA A 19 -16.37 7.64 -4.87
N GLY A 20 -16.92 6.59 -5.47
CA GLY A 20 -16.60 6.20 -6.84
C GLY A 20 -17.04 7.25 -7.88
N TYR A 21 -18.24 7.79 -7.72
CA TYR A 21 -18.75 8.87 -8.58
C TYR A 21 -17.86 10.12 -8.52
N LEU A 22 -17.46 10.54 -7.31
CA LEU A 22 -16.54 11.67 -7.12
C LEU A 22 -15.19 11.40 -7.79
N LYS A 23 -14.62 10.21 -7.61
CA LYS A 23 -13.34 9.86 -8.21
C LYS A 23 -13.39 9.78 -9.73
N GLN A 24 -14.44 9.24 -10.30
CA GLN A 24 -14.69 9.25 -11.75
C GLN A 24 -14.86 10.67 -12.30
N SER A 25 -15.41 11.58 -11.50
CA SER A 25 -15.56 13.00 -11.81
C SER A 25 -14.26 13.81 -11.60
N GLY A 26 -13.14 13.17 -11.22
CA GLY A 26 -11.84 13.81 -11.04
C GLY A 26 -11.60 14.41 -9.66
N TYR A 27 -12.47 14.13 -8.68
CA TYR A 27 -12.31 14.61 -7.31
C TYR A 27 -11.73 13.53 -6.40
N ASP A 28 -10.97 13.93 -5.37
CA ASP A 28 -10.56 13.03 -4.31
C ASP A 28 -11.69 12.89 -3.26
N PRO A 29 -12.31 11.72 -3.10
CA PRO A 29 -13.39 11.51 -2.14
C PRO A 29 -13.00 11.85 -0.69
N ASN A 30 -11.71 11.70 -0.34
CA ASN A 30 -11.21 11.95 1.01
C ASN A 30 -11.00 13.45 1.30
N ALA A 31 -10.86 14.27 0.26
CA ALA A 31 -10.62 15.70 0.38
C ALA A 31 -11.80 16.57 -0.11
N PHE A 32 -12.82 15.96 -0.74
CA PHE A 32 -13.94 16.68 -1.33
C PHE A 32 -14.82 17.37 -0.28
N PHE A 33 -15.12 16.65 0.79
CA PHE A 33 -15.91 17.18 1.90
C PHE A 33 -14.98 17.67 3.02
N SER A 34 -15.38 18.75 3.71
CA SER A 34 -14.65 19.23 4.88
C SER A 34 -14.71 18.25 6.05
N ARG A 35 -15.80 17.48 6.13
CA ARG A 35 -16.03 16.44 7.13
C ARG A 35 -17.01 15.42 6.63
N VAL A 36 -16.68 14.14 6.82
CA VAL A 36 -17.59 12.99 6.64
C VAL A 36 -17.91 12.42 8.01
N SER A 37 -19.19 12.39 8.36
CA SER A 37 -19.68 11.82 9.62
C SER A 37 -20.38 10.50 9.35
N TYR A 38 -19.81 9.39 9.80
CA TYR A 38 -20.41 8.08 9.62
C TYR A 38 -21.41 7.78 10.76
N ARG A 39 -22.59 7.26 10.38
CA ARG A 39 -23.67 6.85 11.26
C ARG A 39 -23.97 5.38 11.03
N THR A 40 -23.98 4.60 12.07
CA THR A 40 -24.09 3.15 12.01
C THR A 40 -25.43 2.71 11.41
N PHE A 41 -25.46 2.23 10.18
CA PHE A 41 -26.57 1.60 9.45
C PHE A 41 -27.93 2.30 9.41
N GLU A 42 -28.16 3.38 10.14
CA GLU A 42 -29.47 3.99 10.29
C GLU A 42 -29.62 5.20 9.36
N TYR A 43 -30.29 5.01 8.23
CA TYR A 43 -30.59 6.09 7.29
C TYR A 43 -31.48 7.20 7.86
N PRO A 44 -32.44 6.94 8.78
CA PRO A 44 -33.17 7.99 9.48
C PRO A 44 -32.25 9.00 10.16
N ASP A 45 -31.19 8.56 10.84
CA ASP A 45 -30.22 9.44 11.50
C ASP A 45 -29.44 10.31 10.50
N VAL A 46 -29.15 9.76 9.32
CA VAL A 46 -28.50 10.53 8.25
C VAL A 46 -29.43 11.64 7.78
N MET A 47 -30.70 11.34 7.57
CA MET A 47 -31.71 12.33 7.14
C MET A 47 -31.93 13.40 8.21
N GLU A 48 -32.11 13.00 9.48
CA GLU A 48 -32.28 13.92 10.60
C GLU A 48 -31.10 14.89 10.74
N ASN A 49 -29.87 14.41 10.58
CA ASN A 49 -28.67 15.29 10.63
C ASN A 49 -28.70 16.38 9.53
N VAL A 50 -29.27 16.09 8.38
CA VAL A 50 -29.40 17.09 7.31
C VAL A 50 -30.55 18.06 7.60
N VAL A 51 -31.70 17.54 8.06
CA VAL A 51 -32.86 18.36 8.42
C VAL A 51 -32.53 19.34 9.56
N ASP A 52 -31.81 18.85 10.59
CA ASP A 52 -31.35 19.66 11.70
C ASP A 52 -30.21 20.63 11.36
N GLY A 53 -29.69 20.59 10.13
CA GLY A 53 -28.54 21.40 9.71
C GLY A 53 -27.20 21.02 10.36
N LYS A 54 -27.10 19.82 11.00
CA LYS A 54 -25.85 19.30 11.58
C LYS A 54 -24.84 18.92 10.49
N THR A 55 -25.35 18.56 9.32
CA THR A 55 -24.56 18.32 8.10
C THR A 55 -25.25 18.96 6.89
N ASP A 56 -24.43 19.35 5.88
CA ASP A 56 -24.95 20.01 4.66
C ASP A 56 -25.59 19.02 3.68
N ALA A 57 -25.21 17.73 3.76
CA ALA A 57 -25.75 16.68 2.88
C ALA A 57 -25.73 15.32 3.60
N GLY A 58 -26.48 14.36 3.04
CA GLY A 58 -26.52 12.97 3.51
C GLY A 58 -26.41 12.00 2.34
N VAL A 59 -25.84 10.83 2.58
CA VAL A 59 -25.75 9.72 1.63
C VAL A 59 -26.72 8.62 2.05
N LEU A 60 -27.65 8.29 1.17
CA LEU A 60 -28.67 7.29 1.38
C LEU A 60 -28.62 6.27 0.25
N THR A 61 -29.08 5.06 0.47
CA THR A 61 -29.41 4.14 -0.62
C THR A 61 -30.59 4.65 -1.41
N ALA A 62 -30.70 4.21 -2.67
CA ALA A 62 -31.84 4.59 -3.50
C ALA A 62 -33.16 4.17 -2.83
N CYS A 63 -34.20 4.97 -3.01
CA CYS A 63 -35.54 4.81 -2.48
C CYS A 63 -35.73 5.10 -0.97
N GLU A 64 -34.68 5.24 -0.16
CA GLU A 64 -34.81 5.52 1.29
C GLU A 64 -35.47 6.87 1.56
N LEU A 65 -35.18 7.89 0.76
CA LEU A 65 -35.83 9.19 0.91
C LEU A 65 -37.34 9.10 0.63
N GLU A 66 -37.71 8.46 -0.48
CA GLU A 66 -39.11 8.28 -0.86
C GLU A 66 -39.86 7.40 0.16
N ALA A 67 -39.19 6.37 0.72
CA ALA A 67 -39.74 5.54 1.78
C ALA A 67 -40.03 6.36 3.04
N ALA A 68 -39.10 7.20 3.48
CA ALA A 68 -39.25 8.08 4.62
C ALA A 68 -40.34 9.15 4.40
N GLU A 69 -40.41 9.76 3.22
CA GLU A 69 -41.48 10.69 2.84
C GLU A 69 -42.86 10.02 2.85
N ASN A 70 -42.98 8.79 2.35
CA ASN A 70 -44.23 8.06 2.30
C ASN A 70 -44.66 7.53 3.67
N ALA A 71 -43.69 7.23 4.55
CA ALA A 71 -43.97 6.84 5.94
C ALA A 71 -44.28 8.05 6.83
N GLY A 72 -44.17 9.28 6.32
CA GLY A 72 -44.39 10.48 7.13
C GLY A 72 -43.29 10.78 8.14
N LEU A 73 -42.12 10.13 8.00
CA LEU A 73 -40.94 10.38 8.85
C LEU A 73 -40.29 11.72 8.52
N ILE A 74 -40.41 12.14 7.26
CA ILE A 74 -39.92 13.43 6.76
C ILE A 74 -41.03 14.03 5.90
N GLU A 75 -41.23 15.33 6.00
CA GLU A 75 -42.17 16.05 5.17
C GLU A 75 -41.63 16.09 3.72
N LYS A 76 -42.54 15.85 2.74
CA LYS A 76 -42.17 15.82 1.31
C LYS A 76 -41.60 17.14 0.86
N GLY A 77 -40.43 17.07 0.22
CA GLY A 77 -39.76 18.23 -0.34
C GLY A 77 -38.84 19.00 0.60
N VAL A 78 -38.75 18.62 1.88
CA VAL A 78 -37.76 19.21 2.83
C VAL A 78 -36.34 18.85 2.40
N LEU A 79 -36.13 17.59 1.94
CA LEU A 79 -34.86 17.16 1.37
C LEU A 79 -34.98 17.04 -0.15
N ARG A 80 -33.88 17.29 -0.85
CA ARG A 80 -33.79 17.14 -2.30
C ARG A 80 -32.60 16.27 -2.69
N VAL A 81 -32.75 15.46 -3.73
CA VAL A 81 -31.64 14.72 -4.32
C VAL A 81 -30.76 15.69 -5.15
N VAL A 82 -29.45 15.63 -4.93
CA VAL A 82 -28.46 16.43 -5.67
C VAL A 82 -28.14 15.76 -6.99
N SER A 83 -28.21 16.49 -8.11
CA SER A 83 -27.94 15.97 -9.47
C SER A 83 -28.69 14.65 -9.78
N PRO A 84 -30.03 14.63 -9.73
CA PRO A 84 -30.77 13.40 -9.94
C PRO A 84 -30.58 12.85 -11.34
N HIS A 85 -30.30 11.56 -11.45
CA HIS A 85 -30.34 10.83 -12.71
C HIS A 85 -31.78 10.50 -13.08
N ALA A 86 -32.09 10.61 -14.37
CA ALA A 86 -33.34 10.12 -14.94
C ALA A 86 -33.14 8.69 -15.44
N ASP A 87 -33.08 7.73 -14.53
CA ASP A 87 -32.99 6.31 -14.86
C ASP A 87 -34.39 5.68 -14.75
N SER A 88 -34.75 4.86 -15.74
CA SER A 88 -36.04 4.20 -15.80
C SER A 88 -36.11 2.87 -15.00
N LEU A 89 -34.99 2.38 -14.47
CA LEU A 89 -34.93 1.11 -13.76
C LEU A 89 -35.57 1.17 -12.37
N LEU A 90 -35.46 2.31 -11.69
CA LEU A 90 -36.09 2.56 -10.40
C LEU A 90 -37.02 3.75 -10.46
N GLN A 91 -38.11 3.69 -9.71
CA GLN A 91 -39.04 4.83 -9.57
C GLN A 91 -38.55 5.87 -8.55
N CYS A 92 -37.34 5.68 -8.02
CA CYS A 92 -36.74 6.53 -6.99
C CYS A 92 -35.65 7.42 -7.58
N ARG A 93 -35.51 8.60 -7.02
CA ARG A 93 -34.47 9.56 -7.40
C ARG A 93 -33.11 9.09 -6.88
N HIS A 94 -32.08 9.11 -7.71
CA HIS A 94 -30.71 8.77 -7.32
C HIS A 94 -29.67 9.66 -8.03
N THR A 95 -28.51 9.81 -7.42
CA THR A 95 -27.41 10.67 -7.93
C THR A 95 -26.37 9.88 -8.71
N THR A 96 -26.11 8.64 -8.32
CA THR A 96 -25.05 7.80 -8.90
C THR A 96 -25.65 6.76 -9.84
N ALA A 97 -24.80 6.06 -10.60
CA ALA A 97 -25.20 4.83 -11.26
C ALA A 97 -25.74 3.82 -10.23
N LEU A 98 -26.67 2.97 -10.67
CA LEU A 98 -27.22 1.91 -9.83
C LEU A 98 -26.25 0.75 -9.74
N TYR A 99 -26.10 0.23 -8.53
CA TYR A 99 -25.29 -0.96 -8.24
C TYR A 99 -26.20 -2.06 -7.66
N PRO A 100 -25.90 -3.34 -7.92
CA PRO A 100 -26.60 -4.43 -7.25
C PRO A 100 -26.37 -4.33 -5.74
N ASP A 101 -27.46 -4.35 -4.98
CA ASP A 101 -27.42 -4.21 -3.52
C ASP A 101 -27.20 -5.58 -2.85
N ASN A 102 -28.16 -6.47 -2.98
CA ASN A 102 -28.10 -7.80 -2.38
C ASN A 102 -27.85 -8.87 -3.44
N VAL A 103 -26.88 -9.74 -3.18
CA VAL A 103 -26.59 -10.88 -4.06
C VAL A 103 -26.93 -12.17 -3.33
N PHE A 104 -27.81 -12.97 -3.92
CA PHE A 104 -28.08 -14.32 -3.44
C PHE A 104 -27.13 -15.29 -4.15
N GLY A 105 -26.26 -15.94 -3.38
CA GLY A 105 -25.26 -16.88 -3.89
C GLY A 105 -25.44 -18.27 -3.32
N ALA A 106 -25.13 -19.30 -4.10
CA ALA A 106 -25.02 -20.67 -3.64
C ALA A 106 -23.57 -21.04 -3.36
N LEU A 107 -23.33 -21.81 -2.30
CA LEU A 107 -22.01 -22.38 -2.02
C LEU A 107 -21.72 -23.55 -2.97
N ASN A 108 -20.44 -23.82 -3.22
CA ASN A 108 -20.00 -24.86 -4.17
C ASN A 108 -20.48 -26.28 -3.84
N PHE A 109 -20.84 -26.54 -2.58
CA PHE A 109 -21.37 -27.83 -2.11
C PHE A 109 -22.91 -27.89 -2.07
N THR A 110 -23.61 -26.82 -2.49
CA THR A 110 -25.08 -26.79 -2.52
C THR A 110 -25.58 -27.65 -3.68
N ARG A 111 -26.59 -28.50 -3.41
CA ARG A 111 -27.17 -29.36 -4.44
C ARG A 111 -27.73 -28.53 -5.61
N PRO A 112 -27.42 -28.88 -6.87
CA PRO A 112 -27.86 -28.12 -8.05
C PRO A 112 -29.38 -27.96 -8.16
N GLU A 113 -30.15 -28.98 -7.73
CA GLU A 113 -31.62 -28.94 -7.77
C GLU A 113 -32.19 -27.86 -6.84
N LEU A 114 -31.55 -27.69 -5.65
CA LEU A 114 -31.94 -26.66 -4.71
C LEU A 114 -31.59 -25.26 -5.26
N VAL A 115 -30.38 -25.10 -5.82
CA VAL A 115 -29.96 -23.84 -6.45
C VAL A 115 -30.94 -23.45 -7.55
N LYS A 116 -31.31 -24.39 -8.42
CA LYS A 116 -32.28 -24.18 -9.51
C LYS A 116 -33.66 -23.79 -8.96
N ALA A 117 -34.18 -24.51 -7.96
CA ALA A 117 -35.49 -24.23 -7.38
C ALA A 117 -35.58 -22.84 -6.76
N VAL A 118 -34.56 -22.44 -5.99
CA VAL A 118 -34.50 -21.12 -5.37
C VAL A 118 -34.33 -20.03 -6.43
N SER A 119 -33.46 -20.23 -7.43
CA SER A 119 -33.28 -19.24 -8.50
C SER A 119 -34.56 -19.01 -9.28
N VAL A 120 -35.32 -20.08 -9.61
CA VAL A 120 -36.62 -19.92 -10.28
C VAL A 120 -37.61 -19.16 -9.39
N ALA A 121 -37.69 -19.50 -8.10
CA ALA A 121 -38.59 -18.82 -7.19
C ALA A 121 -38.27 -17.31 -7.06
N LEU A 122 -37.01 -16.95 -6.96
CA LEU A 122 -36.60 -15.54 -6.89
C LEU A 122 -36.90 -14.78 -8.20
N LEU A 123 -36.55 -15.37 -9.35
CA LEU A 123 -36.72 -14.73 -10.66
C LEU A 123 -38.19 -14.65 -11.11
N THR A 124 -39.08 -15.46 -10.53
CA THR A 124 -40.53 -15.42 -10.78
C THR A 124 -41.30 -14.61 -9.72
N MET A 125 -40.59 -14.10 -8.72
CA MET A 125 -41.19 -13.20 -7.71
C MET A 125 -41.63 -11.90 -8.37
N PRO A 126 -42.85 -11.42 -8.10
CA PRO A 126 -43.31 -10.13 -8.62
C PRO A 126 -42.39 -8.99 -8.15
N ASP A 127 -42.14 -8.06 -9.06
CA ASP A 127 -41.36 -6.87 -8.75
C ASP A 127 -41.96 -6.08 -7.59
N GLN A 128 -41.14 -5.79 -6.61
CA GLN A 128 -41.48 -4.90 -5.50
C GLN A 128 -41.14 -3.46 -5.88
N ARG A 129 -41.75 -2.48 -5.23
CA ARG A 129 -41.51 -1.05 -5.53
C ARG A 129 -40.07 -0.62 -5.34
N SER A 130 -39.32 -1.28 -4.45
CA SER A 130 -37.94 -0.92 -4.07
C SER A 130 -36.90 -1.90 -4.56
N PHE A 131 -37.27 -3.09 -5.04
CA PHE A 131 -36.31 -4.07 -5.56
C PHE A 131 -36.97 -5.04 -6.56
N SER A 132 -36.14 -5.62 -7.39
CA SER A 132 -36.49 -6.69 -8.34
C SER A 132 -35.31 -7.68 -8.38
N TRP A 133 -35.64 -9.00 -8.42
CA TRP A 133 -34.62 -10.01 -8.57
C TRP A 133 -34.27 -10.22 -10.04
N GLN A 134 -33.01 -10.11 -10.35
CA GLN A 134 -32.48 -10.29 -11.70
C GLN A 134 -31.30 -11.27 -11.72
N VAL A 135 -31.01 -11.86 -12.87
CA VAL A 135 -29.79 -12.64 -13.05
C VAL A 135 -28.59 -11.74 -12.84
N ALA A 136 -27.61 -12.19 -12.06
CA ALA A 136 -26.41 -11.45 -11.70
C ALA A 136 -25.49 -11.22 -12.94
N GLY A 137 -25.96 -10.40 -13.90
CA GLY A 137 -25.22 -10.08 -15.13
C GLY A 137 -24.23 -8.93 -15.00
N GLN A 138 -24.36 -8.09 -13.97
CA GLN A 138 -23.60 -6.84 -13.88
C GLN A 138 -22.73 -6.69 -12.64
N LEU A 139 -22.25 -7.81 -12.06
CA LEU A 139 -21.30 -7.75 -10.94
C LEU A 139 -19.98 -7.06 -11.31
N ASN A 140 -19.68 -6.92 -12.61
CA ASN A 140 -18.53 -6.19 -13.11
C ASN A 140 -18.55 -4.71 -12.70
N THR A 141 -19.73 -4.08 -12.59
CA THR A 141 -19.84 -2.68 -12.15
C THR A 141 -19.34 -2.45 -10.74
N VAL A 142 -19.61 -3.39 -9.83
CA VAL A 142 -19.07 -3.37 -8.47
C VAL A 142 -17.56 -3.59 -8.49
N GLY A 143 -17.07 -4.54 -9.30
CA GLY A 143 -15.64 -4.78 -9.50
C GLY A 143 -14.90 -3.54 -10.01
N ASP A 144 -15.47 -2.84 -10.98
CA ASP A 144 -14.91 -1.60 -11.53
C ASP A 144 -14.93 -0.45 -10.51
N LEU A 145 -15.97 -0.37 -9.67
CA LEU A 145 -16.02 0.56 -8.56
C LEU A 145 -14.88 0.31 -7.56
N TYR A 146 -14.70 -0.94 -7.11
CA TYR A 146 -13.63 -1.31 -6.19
C TYR A 146 -12.25 -1.06 -6.81
N LYS A 147 -12.08 -1.32 -8.10
CA LYS A 147 -10.85 -1.02 -8.85
C LYS A 147 -10.59 0.49 -8.90
N THR A 148 -11.61 1.29 -9.19
CA THR A 148 -11.52 2.76 -9.21
C THR A 148 -11.12 3.30 -7.85
N LEU A 149 -11.68 2.76 -6.78
CA LEU A 149 -11.37 3.16 -5.41
C LEU A 149 -10.04 2.58 -4.89
N GLY A 150 -9.49 1.56 -5.55
CA GLY A 150 -8.30 0.85 -5.09
C GLY A 150 -8.55 0.04 -3.82
N MET A 151 -9.72 -0.58 -3.70
CA MET A 151 -10.17 -1.30 -2.51
C MET A 151 -10.30 -2.82 -2.74
N GLY A 152 -10.43 -3.58 -1.67
CA GLY A 152 -10.62 -5.02 -1.73
C GLY A 152 -9.48 -5.73 -2.47
N PRO A 153 -9.77 -6.57 -3.49
CA PRO A 153 -8.75 -7.26 -4.28
C PRO A 153 -7.80 -6.33 -5.04
N PHE A 154 -8.21 -5.09 -5.27
CA PHE A 154 -7.47 -4.07 -6.00
C PHE A 154 -6.74 -3.08 -5.08
N ALA A 155 -6.80 -3.29 -3.76
CA ALA A 155 -6.04 -2.49 -2.81
C ALA A 155 -4.53 -2.63 -3.09
N PRO A 156 -3.75 -1.53 -3.05
CA PRO A 156 -2.32 -1.61 -3.20
C PRO A 156 -1.76 -2.51 -2.09
N LYS A 157 -1.14 -3.62 -2.49
CA LYS A 157 -0.51 -4.53 -1.54
C LYS A 157 0.61 -3.79 -0.81
N PRO A 158 0.66 -3.83 0.52
CA PRO A 158 1.78 -3.27 1.24
C PRO A 158 3.06 -3.96 0.77
N LEU A 159 4.06 -3.15 0.38
CA LEU A 159 5.36 -3.69 -0.04
C LEU A 159 5.99 -4.42 1.13
N THR A 160 6.06 -5.73 1.03
CA THR A 160 6.78 -6.54 2.00
C THR A 160 8.29 -6.41 1.75
N PHE A 161 9.10 -6.43 2.81
CA PHE A 161 10.57 -6.42 2.69
C PHE A 161 11.09 -7.49 1.72
N LYS A 162 10.44 -8.64 1.69
CA LYS A 162 10.71 -9.73 0.74
C LYS A 162 10.50 -9.30 -0.72
N ASP A 163 9.45 -8.54 -1.02
CA ASP A 163 9.17 -8.06 -2.38
C ASP A 163 10.23 -7.06 -2.84
N VAL A 164 10.70 -6.20 -1.93
CA VAL A 164 11.81 -5.27 -2.20
C VAL A 164 13.10 -6.03 -2.47
N LEU A 165 13.44 -7.04 -1.66
CA LEU A 165 14.62 -7.89 -1.89
C LEU A 165 14.56 -8.63 -3.23
N ILE A 166 13.42 -9.21 -3.59
CA ILE A 166 13.24 -9.92 -4.86
C ILE A 166 13.34 -8.94 -6.03
N LYS A 167 12.68 -7.79 -5.95
CA LYS A 167 12.67 -6.77 -7.01
C LYS A 167 14.05 -6.19 -7.26
N TYR A 168 14.83 -5.95 -6.21
CA TYR A 168 16.15 -5.32 -6.27
C TYR A 168 17.32 -6.29 -6.08
N ARG A 169 17.08 -7.61 -6.19
CA ARG A 169 18.10 -8.66 -5.96
C ARG A 169 19.41 -8.43 -6.71
N TRP A 170 19.34 -7.94 -7.94
CA TRP A 170 20.54 -7.67 -8.76
C TRP A 170 21.34 -6.48 -8.26
N ILE A 171 20.67 -5.46 -7.71
CA ILE A 171 21.32 -4.31 -7.09
C ILE A 171 22.05 -4.74 -5.82
N PHE A 172 21.37 -5.52 -4.96
CA PHE A 172 22.00 -6.07 -3.76
C PHE A 172 23.18 -6.99 -4.08
N ALA A 173 23.06 -7.84 -5.12
CA ALA A 173 24.17 -8.68 -5.59
C ALA A 173 25.35 -7.83 -6.10
N GLY A 174 25.10 -6.78 -6.85
CA GLY A 174 26.12 -5.85 -7.33
C GLY A 174 26.86 -5.14 -6.19
N VAL A 175 26.14 -4.63 -5.21
CA VAL A 175 26.73 -3.99 -4.02
C VAL A 175 27.57 -4.98 -3.22
N ALA A 176 27.06 -6.20 -3.00
CA ALA A 176 27.80 -7.25 -2.29
C ALA A 176 29.09 -7.61 -3.02
N LEU A 177 29.06 -7.74 -4.35
CA LEU A 177 30.24 -7.98 -5.18
C LEU A 177 31.28 -6.84 -5.07
N LEU A 178 30.80 -5.59 -5.10
CA LEU A 178 31.68 -4.42 -4.96
C LEU A 178 32.38 -4.42 -3.60
N ILE A 179 31.63 -4.66 -2.51
CA ILE A 179 32.20 -4.76 -1.16
C ILE A 179 33.23 -5.90 -1.09
N PHE A 180 32.93 -7.06 -1.69
CA PHE A 180 33.84 -8.19 -1.73
C PHE A 180 35.15 -7.83 -2.46
N ILE A 181 35.08 -7.15 -3.61
CA ILE A 181 36.26 -6.70 -4.36
C ILE A 181 37.09 -5.72 -3.51
N LEU A 182 36.44 -4.76 -2.83
CA LEU A 182 37.15 -3.80 -1.97
C LEU A 182 37.88 -4.49 -0.81
N VAL A 183 37.22 -5.44 -0.13
CA VAL A 183 37.84 -6.22 0.97
C VAL A 183 39.01 -7.04 0.44
N MET A 184 38.86 -7.72 -0.69
CA MET A 184 39.93 -8.49 -1.30
C MET A 184 41.13 -7.61 -1.71
N ASN A 185 40.87 -6.41 -2.23
CA ASN A 185 41.92 -5.46 -2.57
C ASN A 185 42.65 -4.95 -1.33
N GLU A 186 41.92 -4.66 -0.24
CA GLU A 186 42.52 -4.25 1.02
C GLU A 186 43.41 -5.37 1.62
N MET A 187 42.95 -6.61 1.59
CA MET A 187 43.75 -7.77 2.04
C MET A 187 45.01 -7.94 1.22
N ARG A 188 44.93 -7.76 -0.11
CA ARG A 188 46.11 -7.78 -0.99
C ARG A 188 47.10 -6.66 -0.65
N LEU A 189 46.62 -5.44 -0.46
CA LEU A 189 47.44 -4.30 -0.08
C LEU A 189 48.14 -4.53 1.26
N ARG A 190 47.45 -5.02 2.25
CA ARG A 190 48.00 -5.35 3.58
C ARG A 190 49.09 -6.42 3.49
N THR A 191 48.92 -7.46 2.66
CA THR A 191 49.91 -8.50 2.47
C THR A 191 51.15 -7.98 1.72
N LEU A 192 50.97 -7.13 0.73
CA LEU A 192 52.09 -6.48 -0.01
C LEU A 192 52.89 -5.53 0.90
N VAL A 193 52.20 -4.69 1.68
CA VAL A 193 52.84 -3.80 2.66
C VAL A 193 53.63 -4.61 3.71
N ARG A 194 53.06 -5.67 4.28
CA ARG A 194 53.77 -6.55 5.23
C ARG A 194 55.00 -7.17 4.61
N LYS A 195 54.94 -7.67 3.36
CA LYS A 195 56.12 -8.22 2.70
C LYS A 195 57.21 -7.15 2.51
N ARG A 196 56.82 -5.96 1.98
CA ARG A 196 57.80 -4.88 1.75
C ARG A 196 58.43 -4.37 3.04
N THR A 197 57.65 -4.25 4.14
CA THR A 197 58.23 -3.86 5.44
C THR A 197 59.15 -4.95 6.01
N SER A 198 58.82 -6.23 5.87
CA SER A 198 59.70 -7.33 6.28
C SER A 198 61.01 -7.35 5.47
N ASP A 199 60.91 -7.20 4.17
CA ASP A 199 62.13 -7.16 3.30
C ASP A 199 63.01 -5.95 3.64
N LEU A 200 62.42 -4.79 3.94
CA LEU A 200 63.15 -3.58 4.28
C LEU A 200 63.81 -3.72 5.69
N THR A 201 63.12 -4.31 6.68
CA THR A 201 63.70 -4.56 8.00
C THR A 201 64.86 -5.59 7.93
N ALA A 202 64.73 -6.63 7.11
CA ALA A 202 65.80 -7.59 6.88
C ALA A 202 67.03 -6.91 6.22
N ALA A 203 66.83 -6.09 5.19
CA ALA A 203 67.93 -5.36 4.54
C ALA A 203 68.62 -4.35 5.49
N LEU A 204 67.86 -3.69 6.36
CA LEU A 204 68.43 -2.78 7.36
C LEU A 204 69.27 -3.55 8.39
N SER A 205 68.79 -4.70 8.87
CA SER A 205 69.55 -5.54 9.84
C SER A 205 70.83 -6.10 9.23
N ASP A 206 70.84 -6.48 7.95
CA ASP A 206 72.03 -6.93 7.25
C ASP A 206 73.03 -5.79 7.04
N ASN A 207 72.60 -4.57 6.71
CA ASN A 207 73.44 -3.39 6.61
C ASN A 207 74.07 -3.03 8.00
N GLU A 208 73.30 -3.08 9.07
CA GLU A 208 73.84 -2.85 10.42
C GLU A 208 74.90 -3.88 10.79
N ARG A 209 74.67 -5.17 10.51
CA ARG A 209 75.69 -6.23 10.73
C ARG A 209 76.97 -6.02 9.90
N LEU A 210 76.84 -5.58 8.63
CA LEU A 210 77.98 -5.28 7.81
C LEU A 210 78.77 -4.09 8.36
N ALA A 211 78.07 -3.02 8.79
CA ALA A 211 78.72 -1.86 9.40
C ALA A 211 79.40 -2.19 10.72
N GLU A 212 78.84 -3.09 11.49
CA GLU A 212 79.44 -3.55 12.74
C GLU A 212 80.70 -4.41 12.51
N ASN A 213 80.65 -5.31 11.52
CA ASN A 213 81.80 -6.10 11.10
C ASN A 213 82.94 -5.22 10.55
N GLU A 214 82.63 -4.17 9.77
CA GLU A 214 83.62 -3.20 9.32
C GLU A 214 84.27 -2.42 10.49
N ARG A 215 83.47 -2.02 11.50
CA ARG A 215 84.00 -1.34 12.68
C ARG A 215 84.92 -2.26 13.50
N GLU A 216 84.57 -3.54 13.69
CA GLU A 216 85.43 -4.51 14.34
C GLU A 216 86.74 -4.75 13.56
N ALA A 217 86.64 -4.87 12.24
CA ALA A 217 87.83 -5.04 11.40
C ALA A 217 88.79 -3.83 11.49
N ARG A 218 88.24 -2.60 11.47
CA ARG A 218 89.03 -1.37 11.68
C ARG A 218 89.65 -1.30 13.07
N THR A 219 88.96 -1.72 14.11
CA THR A 219 89.45 -1.71 15.45
C THR A 219 90.61 -2.73 15.62
N LYS A 220 90.50 -3.89 14.98
CA LYS A 220 91.59 -4.93 15.00
C LYS A 220 92.81 -4.46 14.21
N LEU A 221 92.69 -3.63 13.18
CA LEU A 221 93.76 -3.04 12.41
C LEU A 221 94.43 -1.86 13.13
N SER A 222 93.77 -1.26 14.11
CA SER A 222 94.25 -0.06 14.80
C SER A 222 95.03 -0.39 16.13
N VAL A 223 95.22 -1.66 16.44
CA VAL A 223 96.10 -2.01 17.57
C VAL A 223 97.55 -1.69 17.21
N PRO A 224 98.12 -0.69 17.80
CA PRO A 224 99.56 -0.40 17.53
C PRO A 224 100.41 -1.51 18.20
N SER A 225 101.24 -2.14 17.34
CA SER A 225 102.31 -3.00 17.77
C SER A 225 103.40 -2.17 18.44
N PHE A 226 103.36 -2.09 19.74
CA PHE A 226 104.51 -1.52 20.47
C PHE A 226 105.65 -2.57 20.55
N LEU A 227 106.65 -2.35 19.70
CA LEU A 227 107.95 -3.02 19.88
C LEU A 227 108.76 -2.26 20.93
N ILE A 228 108.98 -2.88 22.10
CA ILE A 228 109.91 -2.37 23.09
C ILE A 228 111.26 -3.05 22.74
N SER A 229 112.22 -2.30 22.35
CA SER A 229 113.67 -2.72 22.28
C SER A 229 114.35 -2.23 23.57
N ARG A 230 115.03 -3.11 24.25
CA ARG A 230 116.02 -2.77 25.34
C ARG A 230 117.41 -2.87 24.78
N ALA A 231 118.16 -1.80 24.97
CA ALA A 231 119.59 -1.81 24.98
C ALA A 231 120.13 -2.07 26.38
#